data_5dbda36f64e516bfdfb1e9868dca698c
#
_entry.id   5dbda36f64e516bfdfb1e9868dca698c
#
_cell.length_a   1.000
_cell.length_b   1.000
_cell.length_c   1.000
_cell.angle_alpha   90.00
_cell.angle_beta   90.00
_cell.angle_gamma   90.00
#
_symmetry.space_group_name_H-M   'P 1'
#
loop_
_entity.id
_entity.type
_entity.pdbx_description
1 polymer ?
#
loop_
_entity_poly.entity_id
_entity_poly.type
_entity_poly.pdbx_seq_one_letter_code
_entity_poly.pdbx_strand_id
1 'polypeptide(L)'
;MFKIVSKRELAPNITEMLVEAPRVAASARPGQFVIVRVDEEGERIPLTICDYDREAGTVTIVTQSVGISSAKINALNEGDAFLDFAGPLGRPTDLMDLTDEELRRTKVLFVAGGVGTAPVYPQAKWLYEKGVRSDVIIGARTKDLFTYVDEMRRVADVYLATDDGSAGYHGLVTGLIKDLIDNQGKRYDRCVVIGPMIMMKFAAQTTKEYNLPTMVSLNALMVDGTGMCGACRVSVGGETKFTCVDGPEFDGHKVDFDEAMRRQAMYRKSPKTDPATHHCECQGHELNLTK
;
A
#
# COMPACT_ATOMS: atom_id res chain seq x y z
N MET A 1 -15.35 16.27 9.09
CA MET A 1 -13.92 16.39 8.77
C MET A 1 -13.16 15.44 9.69
N PHE A 2 -12.05 14.87 9.22
CA PHE A 2 -11.27 13.83 9.89
C PHE A 2 -9.94 14.42 10.35
N LYS A 3 -9.82 14.69 11.64
CA LYS A 3 -8.70 15.46 12.21
C LYS A 3 -7.43 14.62 12.26
N ILE A 4 -6.29 15.23 11.91
CA ILE A 4 -4.96 14.66 12.09
C ILE A 4 -4.55 14.90 13.54
N VAL A 5 -4.39 13.79 14.28
CA VAL A 5 -4.05 13.81 15.72
C VAL A 5 -2.55 13.92 15.93
N SER A 6 -1.78 13.23 15.08
CA SER A 6 -0.32 13.34 15.06
C SER A 6 0.24 13.12 13.67
N LYS A 7 1.44 13.64 13.45
CA LYS A 7 2.20 13.55 12.20
C LYS A 7 3.66 13.24 12.50
N ARG A 8 4.24 12.28 11.78
CA ARG A 8 5.65 11.90 11.92
C ARG A 8 6.27 11.72 10.54
N GLU A 9 7.42 12.32 10.28
CA GLU A 9 8.24 11.99 9.12
C GLU A 9 9.01 10.70 9.41
N LEU A 10 8.85 9.70 8.54
CA LEU A 10 9.48 8.38 8.68
C LEU A 10 10.80 8.31 7.92
N ALA A 11 10.83 8.94 6.75
CA ALA A 11 11.99 9.04 5.87
C ALA A 11 11.76 10.24 4.93
N PRO A 12 12.75 10.69 4.15
CA PRO A 12 12.57 11.81 3.21
C PRO A 12 11.33 11.63 2.33
N ASN A 13 10.40 12.58 2.42
CA ASN A 13 9.12 12.59 1.70
C ASN A 13 8.13 11.48 2.08
N ILE A 14 8.34 10.74 3.15
CA ILE A 14 7.43 9.71 3.66
C ILE A 14 6.91 10.15 5.03
N THR A 15 5.61 10.32 5.11
CA THR A 15 4.92 10.84 6.30
C THR A 15 3.87 9.86 6.81
N GLU A 16 3.90 9.64 8.11
CA GLU A 16 2.84 8.93 8.84
C GLU A 16 1.89 9.96 9.46
N MET A 17 0.61 9.67 9.39
CA MET A 17 -0.45 10.48 10.02
C MET A 17 -1.39 9.58 10.79
N LEU A 18 -1.67 9.97 12.04
CA LEU A 18 -2.73 9.38 12.87
C LEU A 18 -3.98 10.24 12.71
N VAL A 19 -5.06 9.64 12.22
CA VAL A 19 -6.30 10.35 11.87
C VAL A 19 -7.45 9.87 12.75
N GLU A 20 -8.20 10.81 13.33
CA GLU A 20 -9.42 10.53 14.08
C GLU A 20 -10.53 10.09 13.11
N ALA A 21 -10.86 8.79 13.12
CA ALA A 21 -11.84 8.17 12.24
C ALA A 21 -12.50 6.95 12.93
N PRO A 22 -13.30 7.16 14.00
CA PRO A 22 -13.74 6.09 14.89
C PRO A 22 -14.58 5.02 14.19
N ARG A 23 -15.41 5.40 13.19
CA ARG A 23 -16.20 4.43 12.42
C ARG A 23 -15.32 3.53 11.55
N VAL A 24 -14.25 4.09 10.97
CA VAL A 24 -13.28 3.33 10.19
C VAL A 24 -12.47 2.42 11.11
N ALA A 25 -11.93 2.97 12.21
CA ALA A 25 -11.14 2.22 13.18
C ALA A 25 -11.90 1.01 13.75
N ALA A 26 -13.19 1.18 14.07
CA ALA A 26 -14.03 0.11 14.63
C ALA A 26 -14.16 -1.10 13.71
N SER A 27 -14.13 -0.91 12.38
CA SER A 27 -14.36 -1.96 11.37
C SER A 27 -13.12 -2.33 10.58
N ALA A 28 -12.01 -1.60 10.72
CA ALA A 28 -10.77 -1.83 9.98
C ALA A 28 -10.20 -3.23 10.23
N ARG A 29 -9.66 -3.81 9.17
CA ARG A 29 -8.98 -5.11 9.16
C ARG A 29 -7.70 -5.01 8.32
N PRO A 30 -6.67 -5.84 8.60
CA PRO A 30 -5.44 -5.87 7.81
C PRO A 30 -5.69 -6.09 6.31
N GLY A 31 -4.95 -5.38 5.46
CA GLY A 31 -5.09 -5.44 3.99
C GLY A 31 -6.09 -4.45 3.40
N GLN A 32 -6.92 -3.80 4.22
CA GLN A 32 -7.88 -2.79 3.77
C GLN A 32 -7.26 -1.40 3.61
N PHE A 33 -7.97 -0.51 2.94
CA PHE A 33 -7.54 0.86 2.66
C PHE A 33 -8.67 1.87 2.92
N VAL A 34 -8.32 3.14 2.87
CA VAL A 34 -9.23 4.27 2.86
C VAL A 34 -9.04 5.09 1.59
N ILE A 35 -10.05 5.82 1.17
CA ILE A 35 -9.91 6.91 0.20
C ILE A 35 -9.99 8.22 0.95
N VAL A 36 -8.95 9.05 0.79
CA VAL A 36 -8.87 10.36 1.41
C VAL A 36 -8.99 11.46 0.36
N ARG A 37 -9.51 12.62 0.78
CA ARG A 37 -9.53 13.86 0.01
C ARG A 37 -9.22 15.01 0.95
N VAL A 38 -8.28 15.87 0.55
CA VAL A 38 -7.80 16.98 1.39
C VAL A 38 -8.83 18.10 1.45
N ASP A 39 -9.30 18.57 0.31
CA ASP A 39 -10.19 19.70 0.13
C ASP A 39 -11.20 19.46 -1.02
N GLU A 40 -12.06 20.42 -1.32
CA GLU A 40 -13.08 20.29 -2.37
C GLU A 40 -12.50 20.15 -3.78
N GLU A 41 -11.33 20.71 -4.03
CA GLU A 41 -10.58 20.60 -5.29
C GLU A 41 -9.62 19.39 -5.31
N GLY A 42 -9.47 18.72 -4.16
CA GLY A 42 -8.55 17.61 -3.97
C GLY A 42 -8.99 16.34 -4.69
N GLU A 43 -8.01 15.61 -5.23
CA GLU A 43 -8.25 14.27 -5.78
C GLU A 43 -8.53 13.26 -4.66
N ARG A 44 -9.26 12.22 -5.01
CA ARG A 44 -9.50 11.06 -4.14
C ARG A 44 -8.35 10.09 -4.25
N ILE A 45 -7.62 9.89 -3.14
CA ILE A 45 -6.40 9.09 -3.09
C ILE A 45 -6.59 7.87 -2.20
N PRO A 46 -6.36 6.65 -2.72
CA PRO A 46 -6.39 5.44 -1.90
C PRO A 46 -5.12 5.33 -1.08
N LEU A 47 -5.26 5.11 0.23
CA LEU A 47 -4.17 4.87 1.17
C LEU A 47 -4.48 3.64 2.00
N THR A 48 -3.53 2.71 2.08
CA THR A 48 -3.70 1.52 2.92
C THR A 48 -3.74 1.91 4.39
N ILE A 49 -4.61 1.24 5.15
CA ILE A 49 -4.65 1.33 6.60
C ILE A 49 -3.40 0.63 7.15
N CYS A 50 -2.49 1.41 7.75
CA CYS A 50 -1.20 0.92 8.25
C CYS A 50 -1.27 0.47 9.70
N ASP A 51 -2.18 1.02 10.47
CA ASP A 51 -2.58 0.58 11.81
C ASP A 51 -3.93 1.20 12.19
N TYR A 52 -4.55 0.70 13.25
CA TYR A 52 -5.78 1.26 13.79
C TYR A 52 -5.90 0.95 15.28
N ASP A 53 -6.48 1.89 16.01
CA ASP A 53 -6.85 1.73 17.41
C ASP A 53 -8.37 1.91 17.56
N ARG A 54 -9.06 0.83 17.95
CA ARG A 54 -10.51 0.83 18.11
C ARG A 54 -10.98 1.60 19.33
N GLU A 55 -10.18 1.64 20.39
CA GLU A 55 -10.51 2.33 21.64
C GLU A 55 -10.29 3.84 21.48
N ALA A 56 -9.16 4.23 20.90
CA ALA A 56 -8.85 5.62 20.59
C ALA A 56 -9.66 6.16 19.40
N GLY A 57 -10.23 5.27 18.56
CA GLY A 57 -10.96 5.66 17.36
C GLY A 57 -10.09 6.24 16.27
N THR A 58 -8.84 5.79 16.16
CA THR A 58 -7.85 6.35 15.24
C THR A 58 -7.39 5.35 14.19
N VAL A 59 -6.99 5.87 13.03
CA VAL A 59 -6.43 5.12 11.90
C VAL A 59 -5.11 5.74 11.49
N THR A 60 -4.09 4.91 11.32
CA THR A 60 -2.78 5.32 10.81
C THR A 60 -2.70 5.11 9.31
N ILE A 61 -2.28 6.14 8.60
CA ILE A 61 -1.97 6.12 7.17
C ILE A 61 -0.53 6.59 6.95
N VAL A 62 0.09 6.09 5.88
CA VAL A 62 1.43 6.52 5.45
C VAL A 62 1.38 6.94 4.00
N THR A 63 1.93 8.10 3.70
CA THR A 63 2.01 8.63 2.34
C THR A 63 3.44 8.97 1.95
N GLN A 64 3.75 8.70 0.68
CA GLN A 64 4.96 9.19 0.05
C GLN A 64 4.62 10.29 -0.95
N SER A 65 5.30 11.42 -0.87
CA SER A 65 5.14 12.52 -1.82
C SER A 65 5.74 12.15 -3.18
N VAL A 66 4.87 11.73 -4.11
CA VAL A 66 5.25 11.31 -5.47
C VAL A 66 4.57 12.13 -6.57
N GLY A 67 3.62 13.00 -6.20
CA GLY A 67 2.86 13.85 -7.11
C GLY A 67 2.14 14.97 -6.34
N ILE A 68 1.35 15.79 -7.04
CA ILE A 68 0.70 16.98 -6.47
C ILE A 68 -0.20 16.61 -5.28
N SER A 69 -1.07 15.63 -5.46
CA SER A 69 -2.05 15.24 -4.43
C SER A 69 -1.39 14.65 -3.19
N SER A 70 -0.37 13.79 -3.35
CA SER A 70 0.39 13.25 -2.22
C SER A 70 1.26 14.31 -1.54
N ALA A 71 1.77 15.32 -2.27
CA ALA A 71 2.46 16.46 -1.70
C ALA A 71 1.49 17.33 -0.86
N LYS A 72 0.26 17.58 -1.35
CA LYS A 72 -0.77 18.29 -0.57
C LYS A 72 -1.11 17.54 0.72
N ILE A 73 -1.24 16.21 0.68
CA ILE A 73 -1.46 15.38 1.88
C ILE A 73 -0.29 15.56 2.85
N ASN A 74 0.96 15.42 2.39
CA ASN A 74 2.12 15.54 3.26
C ASN A 74 2.34 16.96 3.81
N ALA A 75 1.74 17.99 3.21
CA ALA A 75 1.77 19.36 3.71
C ALA A 75 0.80 19.63 4.86
N LEU A 76 -0.20 18.78 5.08
CA LEU A 76 -1.10 18.89 6.23
C LEU A 76 -0.32 18.72 7.55
N ASN A 77 -0.75 19.40 8.58
CA ASN A 77 -0.14 19.38 9.92
C ASN A 77 -1.07 18.77 10.96
N GLU A 78 -0.54 18.53 12.15
CA GLU A 78 -1.35 18.19 13.32
C GLU A 78 -2.40 19.27 13.57
N GLY A 79 -3.63 18.86 13.76
CA GLY A 79 -4.78 19.74 13.92
C GLY A 79 -5.53 20.04 12.63
N ASP A 80 -4.90 19.90 11.45
CA ASP A 80 -5.59 19.94 10.16
C ASP A 80 -6.51 18.73 9.99
N ALA A 81 -7.34 18.71 8.96
CA ALA A 81 -8.28 17.63 8.74
C ALA A 81 -8.46 17.31 7.27
N PHE A 82 -8.69 16.03 6.97
CA PHE A 82 -9.19 15.60 5.67
C PHE A 82 -10.67 15.96 5.53
N LEU A 83 -11.06 16.37 4.33
CA LEU A 83 -12.47 16.58 3.99
C LEU A 83 -13.20 15.23 3.94
N ASP A 84 -12.64 14.25 3.21
CA ASP A 84 -13.17 12.89 3.14
C ASP A 84 -12.12 11.89 3.66
N PHE A 85 -12.63 10.87 4.36
CA PHE A 85 -11.86 9.71 4.82
C PHE A 85 -12.80 8.50 4.78
N ALA A 86 -12.98 7.96 3.57
CA ALA A 86 -13.97 6.92 3.31
C ALA A 86 -13.34 5.53 3.46
N GLY A 87 -13.94 4.69 4.29
CA GLY A 87 -13.44 3.33 4.54
C GLY A 87 -14.09 2.67 5.77
N PRO A 88 -13.59 1.47 6.16
CA PRO A 88 -12.57 0.71 5.43
C PRO A 88 -13.12 0.18 4.11
N LEU A 89 -12.29 0.17 3.08
CA LEU A 89 -12.60 -0.31 1.73
C LEU A 89 -11.71 -1.51 1.37
N GLY A 90 -12.12 -2.23 0.34
CA GLY A 90 -11.43 -3.43 -0.11
C GLY A 90 -11.68 -4.64 0.81
N ARG A 91 -11.17 -5.78 0.36
CA ARG A 91 -11.20 -7.02 1.15
C ARG A 91 -10.04 -7.04 2.14
N PRO A 92 -10.23 -7.57 3.34
CA PRO A 92 -9.11 -7.88 4.22
C PRO A 92 -8.20 -8.93 3.59
N THR A 93 -6.99 -9.07 4.12
CA THR A 93 -6.06 -10.13 3.69
C THR A 93 -6.69 -11.51 3.80
N ASP A 94 -6.41 -12.39 2.83
CA ASP A 94 -6.91 -13.78 2.81
C ASP A 94 -6.34 -14.65 3.93
N LEU A 95 -5.31 -14.19 4.63
CA LEU A 95 -4.81 -14.81 5.84
C LEU A 95 -5.89 -14.89 6.94
N MET A 96 -6.85 -13.97 6.92
CA MET A 96 -7.98 -13.95 7.88
C MET A 96 -9.04 -15.02 7.61
N ASP A 97 -9.02 -15.67 6.45
CA ASP A 97 -9.90 -16.79 6.12
C ASP A 97 -9.41 -18.12 6.71
N LEU A 98 -8.16 -18.16 7.20
CA LEU A 98 -7.58 -19.33 7.85
C LEU A 98 -8.05 -19.43 9.30
N THR A 99 -8.29 -20.67 9.74
CA THR A 99 -8.50 -20.96 11.16
C THR A 99 -7.24 -20.73 11.98
N ASP A 100 -7.38 -20.52 13.30
CA ASP A 100 -6.23 -20.32 14.19
C ASP A 100 -5.26 -21.53 14.17
N GLU A 101 -5.75 -22.75 13.89
CA GLU A 101 -4.92 -23.94 13.75
C GLU A 101 -4.12 -23.94 12.44
N GLU A 102 -4.75 -23.58 11.33
CA GLU A 102 -4.09 -23.43 10.04
C GLU A 102 -3.05 -22.32 10.09
N LEU A 103 -3.38 -21.15 10.68
CA LEU A 103 -2.45 -20.04 10.86
C LEU A 103 -1.17 -20.47 11.59
N ARG A 104 -1.28 -21.20 12.71
CA ARG A 104 -0.11 -21.65 13.48
C ARG A 104 0.80 -22.61 12.72
N ARG A 105 0.32 -23.27 11.68
CA ARG A 105 1.10 -24.18 10.83
C ARG A 105 1.63 -23.49 9.58
N THR A 106 1.07 -22.32 9.23
CA THR A 106 1.40 -21.58 8.01
C THR A 106 2.63 -20.70 8.23
N LYS A 107 3.65 -20.91 7.43
CA LYS A 107 4.84 -20.06 7.39
C LYS A 107 4.64 -18.96 6.34
N VAL A 108 4.53 -17.72 6.81
CA VAL A 108 4.26 -16.56 5.96
C VAL A 108 5.53 -15.75 5.73
N LEU A 109 5.82 -15.46 4.46
CA LEU A 109 6.82 -14.49 4.05
C LEU A 109 6.13 -13.21 3.56
N PHE A 110 6.42 -12.09 4.16
CA PHE A 110 6.09 -10.77 3.60
C PHE A 110 7.29 -10.20 2.86
N VAL A 111 7.02 -9.53 1.74
CA VAL A 111 8.02 -8.81 0.95
C VAL A 111 7.54 -7.39 0.73
N ALA A 112 8.17 -6.45 1.40
CA ALA A 112 7.83 -5.04 1.38
C ALA A 112 8.87 -4.22 0.60
N GLY A 113 8.42 -3.29 -0.23
CA GLY A 113 9.29 -2.37 -0.96
C GLY A 113 8.97 -0.91 -0.70
N GLY A 114 9.94 -0.14 -0.19
CA GLY A 114 9.76 1.27 0.12
C GLY A 114 8.60 1.51 1.08
N VAL A 115 7.67 2.40 0.72
CA VAL A 115 6.47 2.70 1.51
C VAL A 115 5.55 1.49 1.73
N GLY A 116 5.71 0.42 0.93
CA GLY A 116 4.97 -0.84 1.11
C GLY A 116 5.22 -1.56 2.43
N THR A 117 6.23 -1.15 3.19
CA THR A 117 6.48 -1.67 4.55
C THR A 117 5.33 -1.31 5.50
N ALA A 118 4.79 -0.11 5.39
CA ALA A 118 3.69 0.33 6.24
C ALA A 118 2.41 -0.52 6.07
N PRO A 119 1.93 -0.82 4.83
CA PRO A 119 0.84 -1.76 4.60
C PRO A 119 1.07 -3.21 5.07
N VAL A 120 2.32 -3.68 5.12
CA VAL A 120 2.65 -5.02 5.63
C VAL A 120 2.49 -5.07 7.16
N TYR A 121 2.79 -3.96 7.84
CA TYR A 121 2.81 -3.93 9.31
C TYR A 121 1.52 -4.43 9.98
N PRO A 122 0.30 -3.97 9.62
CA PRO A 122 -0.92 -4.45 10.26
C PRO A 122 -1.17 -5.94 10.05
N GLN A 123 -0.72 -6.52 8.94
CA GLN A 123 -0.85 -7.94 8.68
C GLN A 123 0.12 -8.77 9.56
N ALA A 124 1.39 -8.34 9.63
CA ALA A 124 2.39 -8.98 10.48
C ALA A 124 2.05 -8.85 11.97
N LYS A 125 1.57 -7.67 12.41
CA LYS A 125 1.07 -7.42 13.77
C LYS A 125 -0.10 -8.34 14.12
N TRP A 126 -1.09 -8.44 13.25
CA TRP A 126 -2.25 -9.31 13.46
C TRP A 126 -1.84 -10.79 13.56
N LEU A 127 -0.92 -11.28 12.72
CA LEU A 127 -0.39 -12.64 12.83
C LEU A 127 0.31 -12.85 14.18
N TYR A 128 1.13 -11.87 14.60
CA TYR A 128 1.82 -11.93 15.89
C TYR A 128 0.83 -11.99 17.08
N GLU A 129 -0.25 -11.21 17.04
CA GLU A 129 -1.34 -11.25 18.02
C GLU A 129 -2.07 -12.62 18.04
N LYS A 130 -2.06 -13.34 16.91
CA LYS A 130 -2.53 -14.72 16.80
C LYS A 130 -1.49 -15.78 17.22
N GLY A 131 -0.33 -15.36 17.68
CA GLY A 131 0.77 -16.24 18.11
C GLY A 131 1.61 -16.78 16.95
N VAL A 132 1.53 -16.17 15.76
CA VAL A 132 2.30 -16.56 14.57
C VAL A 132 3.32 -15.47 14.26
N ARG A 133 4.60 -15.82 14.24
CA ARG A 133 5.68 -14.91 13.86
C ARG A 133 6.08 -15.17 12.41
N SER A 134 5.92 -14.15 11.58
CA SER A 134 6.24 -14.19 10.16
C SER A 134 7.66 -13.72 9.87
N ASP A 135 8.19 -14.07 8.71
CA ASP A 135 9.40 -13.47 8.15
C ASP A 135 9.01 -12.28 7.25
N VAL A 136 9.75 -11.18 7.34
CA VAL A 136 9.49 -9.96 6.56
C VAL A 136 10.78 -9.48 5.89
N ILE A 137 10.79 -9.45 4.56
CA ILE A 137 11.82 -8.75 3.78
C ILE A 137 11.38 -7.30 3.63
N ILE A 138 12.26 -6.37 4.03
CA ILE A 138 12.10 -4.93 3.78
C ILE A 138 13.17 -4.50 2.79
N GLY A 139 12.75 -4.11 1.58
CA GLY A 139 13.62 -3.63 0.51
C GLY A 139 13.56 -2.13 0.32
N ALA A 140 14.72 -1.49 0.14
CA ALA A 140 14.83 -0.08 -0.21
C ALA A 140 16.04 0.15 -1.14
N ARG A 141 16.12 1.33 -1.76
CA ARG A 141 17.31 1.70 -2.54
C ARG A 141 18.53 1.89 -1.65
N THR A 142 18.33 2.57 -0.53
CA THR A 142 19.36 2.91 0.45
C THR A 142 18.78 2.72 1.87
N LYS A 143 19.66 2.57 2.87
CA LYS A 143 19.26 2.39 4.27
C LYS A 143 18.40 3.56 4.82
N ASP A 144 18.59 4.77 4.31
CA ASP A 144 17.91 5.98 4.80
C ASP A 144 16.43 6.02 4.37
N LEU A 145 16.03 5.13 3.46
CA LEU A 145 14.64 4.97 2.99
C LEU A 145 13.87 3.86 3.72
N PHE A 146 14.49 3.19 4.67
CA PHE A 146 13.77 2.21 5.48
C PHE A 146 12.75 2.90 6.40
N THR A 147 11.56 2.32 6.45
CA THR A 147 10.48 2.73 7.34
C THR A 147 9.97 1.52 8.12
N TYR A 148 9.42 1.73 9.31
CA TYR A 148 8.79 0.68 10.13
C TYR A 148 9.70 -0.50 10.52
N VAL A 149 11.02 -0.36 10.45
CA VAL A 149 11.93 -1.47 10.75
C VAL A 149 11.85 -1.90 12.21
N ASP A 150 11.84 -0.94 13.13
CA ASP A 150 11.82 -1.23 14.57
C ASP A 150 10.44 -1.70 15.02
N GLU A 151 9.37 -1.14 14.48
CA GLU A 151 8.00 -1.60 14.68
C GLU A 151 7.84 -3.04 14.19
N MET A 152 8.35 -3.34 12.99
CA MET A 152 8.28 -4.66 12.37
C MET A 152 9.07 -5.72 13.16
N ARG A 153 10.25 -5.38 13.67
CA ARG A 153 11.08 -6.29 14.50
C ARG A 153 10.39 -6.75 15.78
N ARG A 154 9.45 -5.97 16.30
CA ARG A 154 8.66 -6.36 17.49
C ARG A 154 7.69 -7.49 17.18
N VAL A 155 7.22 -7.60 15.94
CA VAL A 155 6.14 -8.53 15.54
C VAL A 155 6.57 -9.59 14.54
N ALA A 156 7.76 -9.47 13.92
CA ALA A 156 8.24 -10.36 12.85
C ALA A 156 9.76 -10.52 12.89
N ASP A 157 10.27 -11.50 12.14
CA ASP A 157 11.70 -11.65 11.86
C ASP A 157 12.04 -10.89 10.59
N VAL A 158 12.87 -9.82 10.72
CA VAL A 158 13.11 -8.84 9.67
C VAL A 158 14.43 -9.09 8.96
N TYR A 159 14.35 -9.14 7.64
CA TYR A 159 15.48 -9.25 6.71
C TYR A 159 15.50 -7.97 5.85
N LEU A 160 16.62 -7.26 5.87
CA LEU A 160 16.81 -6.01 5.13
C LEU A 160 17.53 -6.26 3.81
N ALA A 161 17.11 -5.58 2.74
CA ALA A 161 17.80 -5.55 1.47
C ALA A 161 17.93 -4.10 0.97
N THR A 162 19.12 -3.72 0.49
CA THR A 162 19.34 -2.43 -0.16
C THR A 162 20.01 -2.61 -1.51
N ASP A 163 19.54 -1.83 -2.51
CA ASP A 163 20.08 -1.91 -3.86
C ASP A 163 21.57 -1.52 -3.90
N ASP A 164 21.95 -0.55 -3.04
CA ASP A 164 23.32 -0.02 -2.94
C ASP A 164 24.24 -0.76 -1.94
N GLY A 165 23.69 -1.75 -1.20
CA GLY A 165 24.43 -2.49 -0.18
C GLY A 165 24.70 -1.73 1.11
N SER A 166 24.04 -0.59 1.34
CA SER A 166 24.25 0.23 2.54
C SER A 166 23.76 -0.43 3.83
N ALA A 167 22.84 -1.42 3.75
CA ALA A 167 22.40 -2.24 4.88
C ALA A 167 21.80 -3.56 4.44
N GLY A 168 22.04 -4.63 5.21
CA GLY A 168 21.48 -5.96 4.98
C GLY A 168 22.01 -6.63 3.72
N TYR A 169 21.14 -7.35 3.02
CA TYR A 169 21.45 -8.00 1.75
C TYR A 169 21.71 -6.94 0.66
N HIS A 170 22.84 -7.04 -0.03
CA HIS A 170 23.16 -6.16 -1.15
C HIS A 170 22.47 -6.68 -2.42
N GLY A 171 21.43 -6.02 -2.85
CA GLY A 171 20.68 -6.34 -4.05
C GLY A 171 19.16 -6.25 -3.88
N LEU A 172 18.44 -6.74 -4.87
CA LEU A 172 16.98 -6.68 -4.91
C LEU A 172 16.33 -7.70 -3.96
N VAL A 173 15.11 -7.43 -3.55
CA VAL A 173 14.30 -8.34 -2.70
C VAL A 173 14.14 -9.74 -3.30
N THR A 174 14.13 -9.85 -4.64
CA THR A 174 14.07 -11.13 -5.36
C THR A 174 15.30 -12.00 -5.11
N GLY A 175 16.48 -11.39 -5.03
CA GLY A 175 17.71 -12.08 -4.66
C GLY A 175 17.68 -12.58 -3.22
N LEU A 176 17.16 -11.76 -2.29
CA LEU A 176 17.02 -12.15 -0.90
C LEU A 176 15.98 -13.25 -0.70
N ILE A 177 14.86 -13.26 -1.47
CA ILE A 177 13.91 -14.40 -1.47
C ILE A 177 14.64 -15.70 -1.81
N LYS A 178 15.45 -15.70 -2.89
CA LYS A 178 16.23 -16.87 -3.31
C LYS A 178 17.24 -17.28 -2.24
N ASP A 179 17.96 -16.31 -1.66
CA ASP A 179 18.92 -16.57 -0.59
C ASP A 179 18.30 -17.23 0.64
N LEU A 180 17.15 -16.71 1.10
CA LEU A 180 16.43 -17.30 2.24
C LEU A 180 16.02 -18.75 1.97
N ILE A 181 15.55 -19.06 0.75
CA ILE A 181 15.05 -20.39 0.40
C ILE A 181 16.22 -21.34 0.09
N ASP A 182 17.15 -20.95 -0.77
CA ASP A 182 18.18 -21.84 -1.31
C ASP A 182 19.37 -22.00 -0.36
N ASN A 183 19.83 -20.89 0.26
CA ASN A 183 21.04 -20.89 1.07
C ASN A 183 20.75 -21.04 2.56
N GLN A 184 19.65 -20.44 3.05
CA GLN A 184 19.30 -20.51 4.47
C GLN A 184 18.30 -21.63 4.79
N GLY A 185 17.82 -22.36 3.76
CA GLY A 185 16.92 -23.51 3.94
C GLY A 185 15.52 -23.16 4.43
N LYS A 186 15.12 -21.89 4.38
CA LYS A 186 13.78 -21.45 4.76
C LYS A 186 12.72 -22.09 3.85
N ARG A 187 11.53 -22.33 4.40
CA ARG A 187 10.37 -22.83 3.65
C ARG A 187 9.17 -22.00 4.04
N TYR A 188 8.37 -21.62 3.06
CA TYR A 188 7.18 -20.78 3.23
C TYR A 188 5.99 -21.44 2.55
N ASP A 189 4.81 -21.26 3.12
CA ASP A 189 3.54 -21.76 2.60
C ASP A 189 2.77 -20.66 1.87
N ARG A 190 3.00 -19.40 2.25
CA ARG A 190 2.39 -18.22 1.64
C ARG A 190 3.38 -17.05 1.57
N CYS A 191 3.26 -16.24 0.53
CA CYS A 191 3.97 -15.00 0.38
C CYS A 191 2.98 -13.86 0.13
N VAL A 192 3.22 -12.70 0.73
CA VAL A 192 2.48 -11.47 0.45
C VAL A 192 3.47 -10.39 0.05
N VAL A 193 3.28 -9.78 -1.11
CA VAL A 193 4.21 -8.79 -1.67
C VAL A 193 3.51 -7.44 -1.82
N ILE A 194 4.07 -6.40 -1.21
CA ILE A 194 3.52 -5.04 -1.24
C ILE A 194 4.63 -4.04 -1.56
N GLY A 195 4.45 -3.28 -2.64
CA GLY A 195 5.43 -2.28 -3.06
C GLY A 195 5.20 -1.77 -4.48
N PRO A 196 6.23 -1.24 -5.12
CA PRO A 196 6.14 -0.81 -6.52
C PRO A 196 5.67 -1.95 -7.45
N MET A 197 4.83 -1.63 -8.43
CA MET A 197 4.23 -2.63 -9.35
C MET A 197 5.29 -3.52 -10.00
N ILE A 198 6.41 -2.92 -10.42
CA ILE A 198 7.53 -3.65 -11.03
C ILE A 198 8.19 -4.64 -10.05
N MET A 199 8.33 -4.25 -8.77
CA MET A 199 8.86 -5.14 -7.73
C MET A 199 7.91 -6.32 -7.49
N MET A 200 6.61 -6.06 -7.39
CA MET A 200 5.59 -7.10 -7.21
C MET A 200 5.60 -8.09 -8.38
N LYS A 201 5.73 -7.60 -9.63
CA LYS A 201 5.86 -8.45 -10.83
C LYS A 201 7.04 -9.41 -10.70
N PHE A 202 8.23 -8.90 -10.42
CA PHE A 202 9.43 -9.75 -10.35
C PHE A 202 9.44 -10.66 -9.11
N ALA A 203 8.94 -10.20 -7.98
CA ALA A 203 8.80 -11.04 -6.79
C ALA A 203 7.81 -12.20 -7.05
N ALA A 204 6.65 -11.94 -7.69
CA ALA A 204 5.71 -12.98 -8.08
C ALA A 204 6.31 -13.98 -9.09
N GLN A 205 7.12 -13.52 -10.04
CA GLN A 205 7.85 -14.40 -10.95
C GLN A 205 8.86 -15.28 -10.19
N THR A 206 9.62 -14.69 -9.25
CA THR A 206 10.57 -15.42 -8.43
C THR A 206 9.89 -16.47 -7.55
N THR A 207 8.82 -16.12 -6.85
CA THR A 207 8.10 -17.07 -5.97
C THR A 207 7.43 -18.19 -6.77
N LYS A 208 7.06 -17.94 -8.02
CA LYS A 208 6.52 -18.97 -8.93
C LYS A 208 7.53 -20.08 -9.24
N GLU A 209 8.83 -19.76 -9.31
CA GLU A 209 9.89 -20.76 -9.48
C GLU A 209 9.92 -21.77 -8.32
N TYR A 210 9.50 -21.35 -7.13
CA TYR A 210 9.43 -22.18 -5.92
C TYR A 210 8.04 -22.77 -5.64
N ASN A 211 7.07 -22.59 -6.56
CA ASN A 211 5.65 -22.95 -6.34
C ASN A 211 5.09 -22.34 -5.03
N LEU A 212 5.56 -21.17 -4.62
CA LEU A 212 5.12 -20.50 -3.41
C LEU A 212 3.90 -19.61 -3.72
N PRO A 213 2.71 -19.95 -3.21
CA PRO A 213 1.51 -19.12 -3.37
C PRO A 213 1.75 -17.69 -2.92
N THR A 214 1.49 -16.73 -3.81
CA THR A 214 1.89 -15.33 -3.61
C THR A 214 0.74 -14.39 -3.89
N MET A 215 0.34 -13.64 -2.86
CA MET A 215 -0.58 -12.51 -3.00
C MET A 215 0.20 -11.22 -3.24
N VAL A 216 -0.35 -10.33 -4.07
CA VAL A 216 0.21 -9.00 -4.32
C VAL A 216 -0.86 -7.95 -4.03
N SER A 217 -0.51 -6.90 -3.29
CA SER A 217 -1.43 -5.80 -2.99
C SER A 217 -1.28 -4.70 -4.03
N LEU A 218 -2.23 -4.60 -4.95
CA LEU A 218 -2.15 -3.72 -6.11
C LEU A 218 -2.50 -2.28 -5.76
N ASN A 219 -1.63 -1.35 -6.18
CA ASN A 219 -1.80 0.09 -6.06
C ASN A 219 -2.40 0.70 -7.34
N ALA A 220 -3.54 0.18 -7.80
CA ALA A 220 -4.24 0.70 -8.96
C ALA A 220 -4.80 2.12 -8.69
N LEU A 221 -4.99 2.90 -9.78
CA LEU A 221 -5.72 4.15 -9.71
C LEU A 221 -7.15 3.90 -9.23
N MET A 222 -7.58 4.58 -8.18
CA MET A 222 -8.94 4.48 -7.64
C MET A 222 -9.54 5.88 -7.52
N VAL A 223 -10.81 6.02 -7.87
CA VAL A 223 -11.56 7.28 -7.77
C VAL A 223 -12.69 7.13 -6.77
N ASP A 224 -13.57 6.18 -7.00
CA ASP A 224 -14.80 5.97 -6.24
C ASP A 224 -14.58 5.01 -5.04
N GLY A 225 -13.89 3.90 -5.26
CA GLY A 225 -13.58 2.93 -4.19
C GLY A 225 -14.68 1.91 -3.92
N THR A 226 -15.82 1.96 -4.63
CA THR A 226 -16.98 1.08 -4.40
C THR A 226 -17.32 0.17 -5.58
N GLY A 227 -16.44 0.12 -6.61
CA GLY A 227 -16.61 -0.74 -7.79
C GLY A 227 -17.43 -0.14 -8.92
N MET A 228 -17.95 1.09 -8.78
CA MET A 228 -18.88 1.68 -9.76
C MET A 228 -18.17 2.29 -10.97
N CYS A 229 -17.05 3.01 -10.76
CA CYS A 229 -16.41 3.78 -11.83
C CYS A 229 -15.51 2.96 -12.76
N GLY A 230 -15.08 1.76 -12.36
CA GLY A 230 -14.20 0.89 -13.16
C GLY A 230 -12.77 1.40 -13.37
N ALA A 231 -12.36 2.50 -12.72
CA ALA A 231 -11.02 3.08 -12.85
C ALA A 231 -9.92 2.10 -12.42
N CYS A 232 -10.17 1.33 -11.37
CA CYS A 232 -9.22 0.40 -10.74
C CYS A 232 -9.25 -1.03 -11.32
N ARG A 233 -9.83 -1.23 -12.52
CA ARG A 233 -9.89 -2.57 -13.12
C ARG A 233 -8.50 -3.11 -13.43
N VAL A 234 -8.34 -4.41 -13.27
CA VAL A 234 -7.13 -5.18 -13.52
C VAL A 234 -7.52 -6.56 -14.04
N SER A 235 -6.69 -7.15 -14.89
CA SER A 235 -6.88 -8.53 -15.37
C SER A 235 -6.16 -9.51 -14.44
N VAL A 236 -6.91 -10.47 -13.90
CA VAL A 236 -6.39 -11.54 -13.02
C VAL A 236 -6.90 -12.88 -13.54
N GLY A 237 -5.99 -13.74 -13.99
CA GLY A 237 -6.37 -15.05 -14.58
C GLY A 237 -7.25 -14.94 -15.81
N GLY A 238 -7.14 -13.85 -16.57
CA GLY A 238 -7.96 -13.57 -17.76
C GLY A 238 -9.33 -12.96 -17.46
N GLU A 239 -9.69 -12.76 -16.19
CA GLU A 239 -10.92 -12.10 -15.77
C GLU A 239 -10.67 -10.65 -15.37
N THR A 240 -11.61 -9.76 -15.68
CA THR A 240 -11.58 -8.39 -15.18
C THR A 240 -12.03 -8.34 -13.71
N LYS A 241 -11.18 -7.81 -12.85
CA LYS A 241 -11.46 -7.55 -11.43
C LYS A 241 -11.35 -6.05 -11.13
N PHE A 242 -11.99 -5.62 -10.05
CA PHE A 242 -11.91 -4.23 -9.56
C PHE A 242 -11.12 -4.20 -8.25
N THR A 243 -9.94 -3.60 -8.28
CA THR A 243 -9.00 -3.59 -7.13
C THR A 243 -9.66 -3.06 -5.85
N CYS A 244 -10.61 -2.13 -5.95
CA CYS A 244 -11.27 -1.54 -4.79
C CYS A 244 -12.31 -2.44 -4.10
N VAL A 245 -12.86 -3.44 -4.77
CA VAL A 245 -13.92 -4.32 -4.20
C VAL A 245 -13.57 -5.81 -4.25
N ASP A 246 -12.79 -6.24 -5.25
CA ASP A 246 -12.35 -7.64 -5.37
C ASP A 246 -10.99 -7.86 -4.68
N GLY A 247 -10.19 -6.78 -4.50
CA GLY A 247 -8.87 -6.75 -3.89
C GLY A 247 -8.84 -5.87 -2.64
N PRO A 248 -7.70 -5.22 -2.32
CA PRO A 248 -6.56 -4.94 -3.21
C PRO A 248 -5.58 -6.10 -3.44
N GLU A 249 -5.70 -7.18 -2.68
CA GLU A 249 -4.82 -8.34 -2.78
C GLU A 249 -5.35 -9.34 -3.82
N PHE A 250 -4.44 -9.82 -4.70
CA PHE A 250 -4.72 -10.78 -5.74
C PHE A 250 -3.60 -11.81 -5.87
N ASP A 251 -3.93 -12.99 -6.42
CA ASP A 251 -2.94 -14.00 -6.80
C ASP A 251 -1.93 -13.42 -7.80
N GLY A 252 -0.72 -13.13 -7.32
CA GLY A 252 0.34 -12.49 -8.10
C GLY A 252 0.80 -13.31 -9.32
N HIS A 253 0.57 -14.63 -9.29
CA HIS A 253 0.88 -15.49 -10.44
C HIS A 253 -0.14 -15.39 -11.57
N LYS A 254 -1.28 -14.72 -11.34
CA LYS A 254 -2.37 -14.55 -12.32
C LYS A 254 -2.60 -13.11 -12.75
N VAL A 255 -1.97 -12.12 -12.09
CA VAL A 255 -2.10 -10.70 -12.43
C VAL A 255 -1.41 -10.39 -13.76
N ASP A 256 -2.11 -9.68 -14.67
CA ASP A 256 -1.48 -9.03 -15.83
C ASP A 256 -0.82 -7.70 -15.37
N PHE A 257 0.44 -7.83 -14.92
CA PHE A 257 1.21 -6.67 -14.48
C PHE A 257 1.51 -5.68 -15.61
N ASP A 258 1.63 -6.13 -16.84
CA ASP A 258 1.93 -5.24 -17.97
C ASP A 258 0.74 -4.37 -18.30
N GLU A 259 -0.49 -4.91 -18.25
CA GLU A 259 -1.70 -4.12 -18.33
C GLU A 259 -1.79 -3.14 -17.15
N ALA A 260 -1.61 -3.63 -15.93
CA ALA A 260 -1.70 -2.80 -14.72
C ALA A 260 -0.73 -1.61 -14.75
N MET A 261 0.53 -1.82 -15.17
CA MET A 261 1.52 -0.75 -15.33
C MET A 261 1.15 0.24 -16.45
N ARG A 262 0.65 -0.23 -17.60
CA ARG A 262 0.17 0.66 -18.67
C ARG A 262 -0.97 1.55 -18.19
N ARG A 263 -1.92 1.00 -17.43
CA ARG A 263 -3.04 1.75 -16.85
C ARG A 263 -2.56 2.78 -15.82
N GLN A 264 -1.63 2.43 -14.97
CA GLN A 264 -1.01 3.36 -14.00
C GLN A 264 -0.30 4.53 -14.68
N ALA A 265 0.22 4.32 -15.89
CA ALA A 265 0.93 5.34 -16.66
C ALA A 265 0.02 6.29 -17.44
N MET A 266 -1.29 6.01 -17.56
CA MET A 266 -2.22 6.77 -18.41
C MET A 266 -2.29 8.26 -18.07
N TYR A 267 -2.12 8.62 -16.81
CA TYR A 267 -2.20 10.01 -16.33
C TYR A 267 -0.83 10.66 -16.07
N ARG A 268 0.27 9.96 -16.36
CA ARG A 268 1.63 10.51 -16.14
C ARG A 268 2.06 11.55 -17.19
N LYS A 269 1.33 11.70 -18.30
CA LYS A 269 1.65 12.60 -19.42
C LYS A 269 1.12 14.02 -19.24
N SER A 270 0.38 14.32 -18.17
CA SER A 270 0.10 15.72 -17.83
C SER A 270 1.42 16.41 -17.49
N PRO A 271 1.70 17.61 -18.03
CA PRO A 271 2.91 18.33 -17.68
C PRO A 271 2.99 18.42 -16.16
N LYS A 272 4.18 18.22 -15.62
CA LYS A 272 4.47 18.52 -14.21
C LYS A 272 4.40 20.03 -14.08
N THR A 273 3.21 20.58 -13.92
CA THR A 273 3.03 22.00 -13.65
C THR A 273 3.46 22.22 -12.21
N ASP A 274 4.40 23.13 -12.06
CA ASP A 274 4.85 23.63 -10.77
C ASP A 274 3.62 24.09 -9.97
N PRO A 275 3.40 23.62 -8.72
CA PRO A 275 2.26 24.04 -7.90
C PRO A 275 2.15 25.57 -7.75
N ALA A 276 3.26 26.30 -7.93
CA ALA A 276 3.31 27.76 -7.85
C ALA A 276 2.75 28.48 -9.10
N THR A 277 2.45 27.78 -10.20
CA THR A 277 2.07 28.39 -11.48
C THR A 277 0.69 27.97 -12.01
N HIS A 278 -0.13 27.25 -11.24
CA HIS A 278 -1.50 26.94 -11.63
C HIS A 278 -2.41 28.17 -11.44
N HIS A 279 -2.35 29.10 -12.39
CA HIS A 279 -3.51 29.93 -12.71
C HIS A 279 -4.37 29.15 -13.69
N CYS A 280 -5.53 28.71 -13.24
CA CYS A 280 -6.57 28.18 -14.12
C CYS A 280 -7.08 29.35 -14.98
N GLU A 281 -6.60 29.47 -16.19
CA GLU A 281 -7.25 30.30 -17.21
C GLU A 281 -8.50 29.53 -17.70
N CYS A 282 -9.54 29.55 -16.92
CA CYS A 282 -10.88 29.29 -17.40
C CYS A 282 -11.28 30.48 -18.27
N GLN A 283 -10.96 30.42 -19.59
CA GLN A 283 -11.53 31.35 -20.57
C GLN A 283 -13.05 31.12 -20.52
N GLY A 284 -13.76 32.11 -19.98
CA GLY A 284 -15.20 32.17 -19.97
C GLY A 284 -15.74 32.12 -21.40
N HIS A 285 -16.34 30.99 -21.78
CA HIS A 285 -17.30 30.99 -22.85
C HIS A 285 -18.60 31.58 -22.29
N GLU A 286 -18.80 32.87 -22.51
CA GLU A 286 -20.12 33.50 -22.45
C GLU A 286 -21.04 32.75 -23.43
N LEU A 287 -21.96 31.95 -22.88
CA LEU A 287 -23.10 31.45 -23.63
C LEU A 287 -24.04 32.63 -23.91
N ASN A 288 -23.90 33.24 -25.11
CA ASN A 288 -24.90 34.14 -25.62
C ASN A 288 -26.21 33.40 -25.89
N LEU A 289 -27.09 33.39 -24.92
CA LEU A 289 -28.49 33.05 -25.12
C LEU A 289 -29.25 34.31 -25.59
N THR A 290 -29.27 34.58 -26.88
CA THR A 290 -30.24 35.48 -27.49
C THR A 290 -30.84 34.83 -28.72
N LYS A 291 -32.15 34.64 -28.60
CA LYS A 291 -33.26 34.33 -29.51
C LYS A 291 -33.67 32.88 -29.64
#